data_624958cbacb3cf6f532d69bb7405b165
#
_entry.id   624958cbacb3cf6f532d69bb7405b165
#
_cell.length_a   1.000
_cell.length_b   1.000
_cell.length_c   1.000
_cell.angle_alpha   90.00
_cell.angle_beta   90.00
_cell.angle_gamma   90.00
#
_symmetry.space_group_name_H-M   'P 1'
#
loop_
_entity.id
_entity.type
_entity.pdbx_description
1 polymer ?
#
loop_
_entity_poly.entity_id
_entity_poly.type
_entity_poly.pdbx_seq_one_letter_code
_entity_poly.pdbx_strand_id
1 'polypeptide(L)'
;MKTRHWYSWVTLALIFTLIIGLYQPTEAQAASAPDYKIEINKKTNYLYLFNGKTVIKTYRVATGKTKALTPEGTFPLAVKIVKPGWKGIPGGVPNNPLGERWNGISVNGDNGRMYGIHGTNNPKSIGTHASSGCVRMKNSDVMDLYSRIYEGTPVWIHSGKSNKIWRGNASVGLKTASGTLKTTTRVNARTGPTTGSFIVTTLKSKMSLPLIGKSGDWYQVKLSNGRKVFVHKNYSTVSTPTPPNNGKVTVFVDVANIRSAPSMSGAIVGKAKQGTSFTKISMKGDWYQVKLSNGKIVYLHKTVAK
;
A
#
# COMPACT_ATOMS: atom_id res chain seq x y z
N MET A 1 -16.60 -67.18 -36.18
CA MET A 1 -17.39 -66.59 -35.10
C MET A 1 -16.66 -65.38 -34.53
N LYS A 2 -17.22 -64.23 -34.74
CA LYS A 2 -16.63 -62.89 -34.30
C LYS A 2 -17.22 -62.58 -32.92
N THR A 3 -16.42 -62.46 -31.89
CA THR A 3 -16.81 -61.83 -30.63
C THR A 3 -16.09 -60.51 -30.50
N ARG A 4 -16.90 -59.43 -30.47
CA ARG A 4 -16.46 -58.03 -30.49
C ARG A 4 -16.05 -57.61 -29.09
N HIS A 5 -14.86 -57.06 -28.97
CA HIS A 5 -14.38 -56.28 -27.80
C HIS A 5 -15.16 -54.96 -27.66
N TRP A 6 -16.13 -54.89 -26.73
CA TRP A 6 -16.92 -53.67 -26.50
C TRP A 6 -16.80 -53.11 -25.08
N TYR A 7 -15.82 -53.53 -24.33
CA TYR A 7 -15.63 -53.11 -22.95
C TYR A 7 -14.41 -52.21 -22.69
N SER A 8 -13.67 -51.79 -23.76
CA SER A 8 -12.43 -51.05 -23.59
C SER A 8 -12.59 -49.51 -23.58
N TRP A 9 -13.76 -48.96 -23.90
CA TRP A 9 -13.95 -47.51 -24.02
C TRP A 9 -14.67 -46.84 -22.83
N VAL A 10 -15.36 -47.61 -22.00
CA VAL A 10 -16.12 -47.07 -20.86
C VAL A 10 -15.23 -46.84 -19.65
N THR A 11 -14.16 -47.63 -19.49
CA THR A 11 -13.20 -47.46 -18.38
C THR A 11 -12.24 -46.28 -18.54
N LEU A 12 -11.95 -45.85 -19.79
CA LEU A 12 -11.07 -44.70 -20.03
C LEU A 12 -11.78 -43.35 -19.82
N ALA A 13 -13.09 -43.31 -20.02
CA ALA A 13 -13.88 -42.08 -19.81
C ALA A 13 -14.11 -41.74 -18.33
N LEU A 14 -14.17 -42.76 -17.45
CA LEU A 14 -14.36 -42.61 -16.00
C LEU A 14 -13.09 -42.18 -15.26
N ILE A 15 -11.91 -42.46 -15.79
CA ILE A 15 -10.63 -42.05 -15.19
C ILE A 15 -10.34 -40.57 -15.53
N PHE A 16 -10.82 -40.06 -16.69
CA PHE A 16 -10.59 -38.67 -17.08
C PHE A 16 -11.48 -37.68 -16.34
N THR A 17 -12.65 -38.09 -15.86
CA THR A 17 -13.56 -37.23 -15.08
C THR A 17 -13.16 -37.10 -13.60
N LEU A 18 -12.36 -38.06 -13.07
CA LEU A 18 -11.90 -37.99 -11.66
C LEU A 18 -10.68 -37.09 -11.45
N ILE A 19 -9.92 -36.78 -12.50
CA ILE A 19 -8.69 -35.96 -12.41
C ILE A 19 -9.00 -34.44 -12.55
N ILE A 20 -10.13 -34.07 -13.16
CA ILE A 20 -10.52 -32.64 -13.32
C ILE A 20 -11.05 -32.02 -12.01
N GLY A 21 -11.48 -32.84 -11.05
CA GLY A 21 -12.01 -32.37 -9.75
C GLY A 21 -10.99 -31.87 -8.73
N LEU A 22 -9.67 -32.03 -8.95
CA LEU A 22 -8.63 -31.71 -7.97
C LEU A 22 -7.79 -30.47 -8.33
N TYR A 23 -7.98 -29.89 -9.51
CA TYR A 23 -7.38 -28.59 -9.83
C TYR A 23 -8.34 -27.47 -9.43
N GLN A 24 -8.45 -27.23 -8.12
CA GLN A 24 -8.90 -25.93 -7.63
C GLN A 24 -7.74 -24.97 -7.90
N PRO A 25 -7.88 -23.95 -8.77
CA PRO A 25 -6.88 -22.91 -8.82
C PRO A 25 -6.87 -22.28 -7.43
N THR A 26 -5.81 -22.48 -6.69
CA THR A 26 -5.52 -21.69 -5.49
C THR A 26 -5.54 -20.26 -5.97
N GLU A 27 -6.56 -19.49 -5.55
CA GLU A 27 -6.52 -18.05 -5.73
C GLU A 27 -5.21 -17.58 -5.11
N ALA A 28 -4.27 -17.22 -5.97
CA ALA A 28 -3.02 -16.61 -5.54
C ALA A 28 -3.45 -15.36 -4.76
N GLN A 29 -3.37 -15.44 -3.45
CA GLN A 29 -3.66 -14.34 -2.55
C GLN A 29 -2.75 -13.21 -3.00
N ALA A 30 -3.34 -12.17 -3.61
CA ALA A 30 -2.59 -11.05 -4.15
C ALA A 30 -1.70 -10.52 -3.02
N ALA A 31 -0.40 -10.70 -3.17
CA ALA A 31 0.57 -10.26 -2.18
C ALA A 31 0.30 -8.76 -1.91
N SER A 32 0.05 -8.40 -0.67
CA SER A 32 -0.16 -7.00 -0.29
C SER A 32 1.03 -6.19 -0.77
N ALA A 33 0.77 -5.02 -1.36
CA ALA A 33 1.85 -4.13 -1.79
C ALA A 33 2.82 -3.87 -0.63
N PRO A 34 4.15 -3.88 -0.87
CA PRO A 34 5.13 -3.68 0.19
C PRO A 34 4.88 -2.38 0.95
N ASP A 35 4.91 -2.44 2.29
CA ASP A 35 4.77 -1.29 3.19
C ASP A 35 6.17 -0.73 3.52
N TYR A 36 6.81 -0.10 2.53
CA TYR A 36 8.16 0.43 2.69
C TYR A 36 8.18 1.72 3.51
N LYS A 37 9.15 1.80 4.43
CA LYS A 37 9.45 2.96 5.27
C LYS A 37 10.95 3.11 5.41
N ILE A 38 11.44 4.33 5.53
CA ILE A 38 12.86 4.63 5.66
C ILE A 38 13.11 5.33 7.00
N GLU A 39 14.00 4.76 7.82
CA GLU A 39 14.57 5.42 8.98
C GLU A 39 15.99 5.90 8.64
N ILE A 40 16.31 7.16 8.91
CA ILE A 40 17.66 7.70 8.79
C ILE A 40 18.09 8.19 10.16
N ASN A 41 19.09 7.53 10.72
CA ASN A 41 19.73 7.97 11.94
C ASN A 41 20.98 8.81 11.58
N LYS A 42 20.84 10.12 11.69
CA LYS A 42 21.93 11.03 11.35
C LYS A 42 23.06 11.07 12.38
N LYS A 43 22.83 10.58 13.61
CA LYS A 43 23.89 10.44 14.61
C LYS A 43 24.87 9.32 14.27
N THR A 44 24.36 8.21 13.72
CA THR A 44 25.16 7.01 13.40
C THR A 44 25.47 6.88 11.92
N ASN A 45 24.88 7.71 11.06
CA ASN A 45 25.02 7.66 9.61
C ASN A 45 24.60 6.32 9.00
N TYR A 46 23.43 5.83 9.44
CA TYR A 46 22.77 4.64 8.89
C TYR A 46 21.37 4.97 8.37
N LEU A 47 21.01 4.31 7.28
CA LEU A 47 19.68 4.25 6.73
C LEU A 47 19.15 2.82 6.86
N TYR A 48 17.95 2.66 7.41
CA TYR A 48 17.26 1.38 7.54
C TYR A 48 16.02 1.41 6.65
N LEU A 49 15.90 0.42 5.77
CA LEU A 49 14.69 0.21 4.96
C LEU A 49 13.83 -0.86 5.64
N PHE A 50 12.60 -0.49 5.96
CA PHE A 50 11.59 -1.37 6.50
C PHE A 50 10.64 -1.87 5.41
N ASN A 51 10.11 -3.08 5.60
CA ASN A 51 8.87 -3.55 5.01
C ASN A 51 7.93 -3.94 6.18
N GLY A 52 6.84 -3.19 6.34
CA GLY A 52 6.00 -3.29 7.53
C GLY A 52 6.77 -2.94 8.81
N LYS A 53 6.96 -3.94 9.68
CA LYS A 53 7.69 -3.81 10.96
C LYS A 53 9.13 -4.30 10.87
N THR A 54 9.55 -4.92 9.77
CA THR A 54 10.84 -5.60 9.64
C THR A 54 11.83 -4.75 8.87
N VAL A 55 13.06 -4.60 9.40
CA VAL A 55 14.19 -4.03 8.66
C VAL A 55 14.67 -5.05 7.65
N ILE A 56 14.58 -4.73 6.37
CA ILE A 56 14.98 -5.63 5.27
C ILE A 56 16.32 -5.26 4.65
N LYS A 57 16.79 -4.01 4.85
CA LYS A 57 18.10 -3.53 4.37
C LYS A 57 18.64 -2.46 5.31
N THR A 58 19.95 -2.39 5.39
CA THR A 58 20.70 -1.35 6.12
C THR A 58 21.81 -0.82 5.22
N TYR A 59 21.94 0.50 5.14
CA TYR A 59 22.95 1.17 4.31
C TYR A 59 23.73 2.17 5.16
N ARG A 60 25.03 2.31 4.86
CA ARG A 60 25.85 3.42 5.36
C ARG A 60 25.54 4.66 4.52
N VAL A 61 25.39 5.81 5.16
CA VAL A 61 25.08 7.07 4.50
C VAL A 61 25.99 8.20 5.00
N ALA A 62 26.02 9.32 4.30
CA ALA A 62 26.54 10.57 4.84
C ALA A 62 25.39 11.53 5.07
N THR A 63 25.45 12.30 6.15
CA THR A 63 24.46 13.31 6.52
C THR A 63 25.07 14.69 6.65
N GLY A 64 24.31 15.69 7.06
CA GLY A 64 24.75 17.08 7.19
C GLY A 64 25.96 17.28 8.10
N LYS A 65 26.86 18.20 7.72
CA LYS A 65 28.08 18.58 8.48
C LYS A 65 27.76 19.03 9.91
N THR A 66 26.59 19.58 10.13
CA THR A 66 26.12 19.99 11.45
C THR A 66 24.77 19.34 11.78
N LYS A 67 24.41 19.33 13.07
CA LYS A 67 23.13 18.77 13.53
C LYS A 67 21.89 19.44 12.87
N ALA A 68 22.01 20.70 12.46
CA ALA A 68 20.90 21.46 11.87
C ALA A 68 20.68 21.19 10.37
N LEU A 69 21.70 20.72 9.64
CA LEU A 69 21.66 20.69 8.17
C LEU A 69 20.79 19.58 7.59
N THR A 70 20.67 18.43 8.21
CA THR A 70 19.71 17.39 7.79
C THR A 70 18.49 17.49 8.68
N PRO A 71 17.31 17.88 8.13
CA PRO A 71 16.11 18.12 8.93
C PRO A 71 15.63 16.86 9.64
N GLU A 72 15.22 16.98 10.90
CA GLU A 72 14.58 15.89 11.65
C GLU A 72 13.06 15.94 11.50
N GLY A 73 12.44 14.79 11.46
CA GLY A 73 11.00 14.64 11.29
C GLY A 73 10.64 13.44 10.45
N THR A 74 9.38 13.35 10.08
CA THR A 74 8.89 12.34 9.12
C THR A 74 8.32 13.03 7.91
N PHE A 75 8.85 12.71 6.76
CA PHE A 75 8.56 13.38 5.50
C PHE A 75 8.17 12.36 4.43
N PRO A 76 7.27 12.68 3.49
CA PRO A 76 7.01 11.80 2.35
C PRO A 76 8.11 11.94 1.29
N LEU A 77 8.44 10.84 0.64
CA LEU A 77 9.22 10.89 -0.60
C LEU A 77 8.37 11.55 -1.69
N ALA A 78 8.84 12.67 -2.24
CA ALA A 78 8.06 13.49 -3.17
C ALA A 78 8.33 13.17 -4.64
N VAL A 79 9.59 12.84 -4.97
CA VAL A 79 10.02 12.65 -6.36
C VAL A 79 11.19 11.69 -6.46
N LYS A 80 11.23 10.92 -7.55
CA LYS A 80 12.29 9.98 -7.88
C LYS A 80 12.86 10.31 -9.25
N ILE A 81 14.19 10.48 -9.35
CA ILE A 81 14.86 10.88 -10.60
C ILE A 81 16.04 9.96 -10.88
N VAL A 82 16.13 9.48 -12.11
CA VAL A 82 17.26 8.76 -12.65
C VAL A 82 18.25 9.77 -13.23
N LYS A 83 19.52 9.64 -12.87
CA LYS A 83 20.62 10.50 -13.36
C LYS A 83 20.27 12.00 -13.24
N PRO A 84 20.07 12.51 -11.99
CA PRO A 84 19.72 13.92 -11.78
C PRO A 84 20.85 14.84 -12.25
N GLY A 85 20.51 15.95 -12.90
CA GLY A 85 21.46 17.02 -13.16
C GLY A 85 21.71 17.90 -11.94
N TRP A 86 22.84 18.59 -11.86
CA TRP A 86 23.21 19.48 -10.76
C TRP A 86 23.92 20.74 -11.24
N LYS A 87 23.32 21.93 -11.04
CA LYS A 87 23.95 23.23 -11.32
C LYS A 87 24.73 23.28 -12.65
N GLY A 88 24.06 22.89 -13.74
CA GLY A 88 24.68 22.84 -15.06
C GLY A 88 25.50 21.55 -15.37
N ILE A 89 25.79 20.70 -14.38
CA ILE A 89 26.42 19.41 -14.59
C ILE A 89 25.37 18.40 -15.05
N PRO A 90 25.51 17.76 -16.22
CA PRO A 90 24.56 16.75 -16.69
C PRO A 90 24.45 15.55 -15.74
N GLY A 91 23.30 14.88 -15.79
CA GLY A 91 23.11 13.64 -15.05
C GLY A 91 23.84 12.44 -15.68
N GLY A 92 24.37 11.56 -14.85
CA GLY A 92 25.05 10.34 -15.29
C GLY A 92 26.52 10.51 -15.66
N VAL A 93 27.10 11.71 -15.49
CA VAL A 93 28.55 11.93 -15.67
C VAL A 93 29.28 11.73 -14.34
N PRO A 94 30.57 11.26 -14.38
CA PRO A 94 31.32 10.90 -13.17
C PRO A 94 31.53 12.03 -12.16
N ASN A 95 31.62 13.27 -12.60
CA ASN A 95 31.81 14.44 -11.74
C ASN A 95 30.50 14.98 -11.12
N ASN A 96 29.35 14.42 -11.43
CA ASN A 96 28.07 14.86 -10.85
C ASN A 96 27.97 14.44 -9.38
N PRO A 97 27.85 15.39 -8.42
CA PRO A 97 27.84 15.08 -7.00
C PRO A 97 26.57 14.38 -6.53
N LEU A 98 25.48 14.36 -7.33
CA LEU A 98 24.24 13.65 -6.99
C LEU A 98 24.24 12.17 -7.37
N GLY A 99 25.22 11.73 -8.17
CA GLY A 99 25.35 10.34 -8.58
C GLY A 99 24.17 9.85 -9.43
N GLU A 100 23.83 8.56 -9.26
CA GLU A 100 22.94 7.84 -10.17
C GLU A 100 21.45 8.06 -9.94
N ARG A 101 21.04 8.42 -8.73
CA ARG A 101 19.62 8.55 -8.34
C ARG A 101 19.41 9.68 -7.36
N TRP A 102 18.23 10.29 -7.47
CA TRP A 102 17.70 11.25 -6.50
C TRP A 102 16.35 10.77 -6.00
N ASN A 103 16.23 10.65 -4.70
CA ASN A 103 14.99 10.36 -3.99
C ASN A 103 14.66 11.59 -3.14
N GLY A 104 13.88 12.51 -3.69
CA GLY A 104 13.60 13.81 -3.08
C GLY A 104 12.59 13.71 -1.95
N ILE A 105 12.89 14.35 -0.83
CA ILE A 105 12.09 14.37 0.38
C ILE A 105 11.35 15.69 0.45
N SER A 106 10.03 15.68 0.67
CA SER A 106 9.23 16.89 0.87
C SER A 106 9.35 17.38 2.30
N VAL A 107 10.18 18.36 2.52
CA VAL A 107 10.32 19.06 3.81
C VAL A 107 9.44 20.30 3.77
N ASN A 108 8.56 20.47 4.78
CA ASN A 108 7.59 21.58 4.83
C ASN A 108 6.67 21.67 3.59
N GLY A 109 6.37 20.54 2.95
CA GLY A 109 5.46 20.51 1.80
C GLY A 109 6.11 20.90 0.46
N ASP A 110 7.44 20.99 0.38
CA ASP A 110 8.15 21.30 -0.85
C ASP A 110 8.09 20.15 -1.88
N ASN A 111 8.65 20.39 -3.04
CA ASN A 111 8.60 19.45 -4.17
C ASN A 111 9.71 18.37 -4.15
N GLY A 112 10.44 18.21 -3.04
CA GLY A 112 11.54 17.25 -2.92
C GLY A 112 12.78 17.60 -3.75
N ARG A 113 13.01 18.89 -4.02
CA ARG A 113 14.20 19.36 -4.74
C ARG A 113 15.26 19.96 -3.84
N MET A 114 14.88 20.30 -2.61
CA MET A 114 15.81 20.89 -1.63
C MET A 114 16.57 19.81 -0.86
N TYR A 115 15.87 18.80 -0.38
CA TYR A 115 16.44 17.68 0.38
C TYR A 115 16.17 16.35 -0.33
N GLY A 116 17.16 15.45 -0.27
CA GLY A 116 17.00 14.14 -0.90
C GLY A 116 18.00 13.12 -0.41
N ILE A 117 17.71 11.86 -0.72
CA ILE A 117 18.60 10.71 -0.60
C ILE A 117 19.14 10.43 -1.99
N HIS A 118 20.45 10.56 -2.20
CA HIS A 118 21.04 10.48 -3.53
C HIS A 118 22.39 9.75 -3.55
N GLY A 119 22.89 9.43 -4.73
CA GLY A 119 24.23 8.89 -4.92
C GLY A 119 25.33 9.91 -4.62
N THR A 120 26.56 9.58 -4.95
CA THR A 120 27.68 10.52 -4.79
C THR A 120 28.82 10.19 -5.72
N ASN A 121 29.54 11.20 -6.16
CA ASN A 121 30.88 11.09 -6.81
C ASN A 121 32.00 11.02 -5.78
N ASN A 122 31.71 11.19 -4.48
CA ASN A 122 32.69 11.08 -3.39
C ASN A 122 32.32 9.95 -2.42
N PRO A 123 32.59 8.68 -2.74
CA PRO A 123 32.21 7.55 -1.87
C PRO A 123 32.98 7.53 -0.53
N LYS A 124 34.10 8.23 -0.40
CA LYS A 124 34.86 8.36 0.86
C LYS A 124 34.06 9.18 1.92
N SER A 125 33.09 9.98 1.49
CA SER A 125 32.20 10.72 2.42
C SER A 125 31.18 9.84 3.15
N ILE A 126 30.95 8.61 2.69
CA ILE A 126 29.94 7.73 3.27
C ILE A 126 30.35 7.29 4.68
N GLY A 127 29.42 7.42 5.62
CA GLY A 127 29.64 7.16 7.06
C GLY A 127 30.04 8.38 7.85
N THR A 128 30.15 9.56 7.23
CA THR A 128 30.55 10.81 7.89
C THR A 128 29.48 11.89 7.80
N HIS A 129 29.64 12.97 8.57
CA HIS A 129 28.85 14.19 8.50
C HIS A 129 29.49 15.14 7.47
N ALA A 130 29.15 15.00 6.18
CA ALA A 130 29.88 15.66 5.09
C ALA A 130 28.99 16.46 4.12
N SER A 131 27.66 16.39 4.23
CA SER A 131 26.75 17.04 3.30
C SER A 131 26.29 18.42 3.76
N SER A 132 25.67 19.16 2.86
CA SER A 132 24.96 20.42 3.17
C SER A 132 23.49 20.20 3.54
N GLY A 133 23.10 18.96 3.92
CA GLY A 133 21.75 18.62 4.37
C GLY A 133 21.16 17.39 3.69
N CYS A 134 21.52 17.09 2.46
CA CYS A 134 21.10 15.85 1.79
C CYS A 134 21.74 14.61 2.40
N VAL A 135 21.14 13.46 2.16
CA VAL A 135 21.66 12.16 2.57
C VAL A 135 22.34 11.49 1.39
N ARG A 136 23.68 11.24 1.52
CA ARG A 136 24.48 10.63 0.45
C ARG A 136 24.57 9.12 0.66
N MET A 137 24.51 8.37 -0.43
CA MET A 137 24.70 6.93 -0.48
C MET A 137 25.77 6.57 -1.52
N LYS A 138 26.37 5.39 -1.42
CA LYS A 138 27.10 4.83 -2.57
C LYS A 138 26.15 4.69 -3.76
N ASN A 139 26.65 4.81 -4.99
CA ASN A 139 25.80 4.71 -6.19
C ASN A 139 25.10 3.34 -6.29
N SER A 140 25.76 2.24 -5.96
CA SER A 140 25.14 0.91 -5.88
C SER A 140 23.96 0.86 -4.89
N ASP A 141 24.15 1.44 -3.70
CA ASP A 141 23.17 1.39 -2.61
C ASP A 141 21.95 2.25 -2.94
N VAL A 142 22.16 3.44 -3.52
CA VAL A 142 21.03 4.30 -3.90
C VAL A 142 20.25 3.71 -5.07
N MET A 143 20.86 2.97 -5.98
CA MET A 143 20.16 2.25 -7.05
C MET A 143 19.32 1.10 -6.48
N ASP A 144 19.83 0.32 -5.53
CA ASP A 144 19.07 -0.73 -4.84
C ASP A 144 17.88 -0.13 -4.06
N LEU A 145 18.11 0.93 -3.27
CA LEU A 145 17.06 1.63 -2.55
C LEU A 145 15.98 2.16 -3.52
N TYR A 146 16.42 2.84 -4.59
CA TYR A 146 15.55 3.43 -5.61
C TYR A 146 14.60 2.38 -6.25
N SER A 147 15.08 1.18 -6.53
CA SER A 147 14.29 0.12 -7.15
C SER A 147 13.14 -0.38 -6.27
N ARG A 148 13.26 -0.23 -4.95
CA ARG A 148 12.29 -0.74 -3.95
C ARG A 148 11.24 0.28 -3.58
N ILE A 149 11.65 1.51 -3.29
CA ILE A 149 10.78 2.55 -2.74
C ILE A 149 9.96 3.24 -3.83
N TYR A 150 8.88 3.91 -3.42
CA TYR A 150 7.97 4.64 -4.30
C TYR A 150 7.68 6.04 -3.73
N GLU A 151 7.18 6.93 -4.55
CA GLU A 151 6.72 8.25 -4.12
C GLU A 151 5.58 8.09 -3.11
N GLY A 152 5.67 8.80 -1.99
CA GLY A 152 4.83 8.60 -0.81
C GLY A 152 5.46 7.73 0.27
N THR A 153 6.59 7.03 0.02
CA THR A 153 7.31 6.30 1.07
C THR A 153 7.68 7.25 2.20
N PRO A 154 7.31 6.98 3.47
CA PRO A 154 7.68 7.82 4.60
C PRO A 154 9.16 7.68 4.92
N VAL A 155 9.80 8.82 5.16
CA VAL A 155 11.22 8.95 5.55
C VAL A 155 11.28 9.61 6.92
N TRP A 156 11.65 8.87 7.95
CA TRP A 156 11.85 9.37 9.30
C TRP A 156 13.32 9.63 9.56
N ILE A 157 13.67 10.89 9.84
CA ILE A 157 15.03 11.35 10.11
C ILE A 157 15.13 11.80 11.56
N HIS A 158 16.13 11.30 12.28
CA HIS A 158 16.35 11.61 13.68
C HIS A 158 17.82 11.41 14.11
N SER A 159 18.16 11.86 15.33
CA SER A 159 19.47 11.64 15.97
C SER A 159 19.37 10.81 17.27
N GLY A 160 18.21 10.25 17.58
CA GLY A 160 17.99 9.40 18.73
C GLY A 160 18.53 7.99 18.58
N LYS A 161 18.06 7.06 19.44
CA LYS A 161 18.43 5.65 19.40
C LYS A 161 17.67 4.91 18.31
N SER A 162 18.39 4.17 17.45
CA SER A 162 17.82 3.18 16.51
C SER A 162 17.83 1.79 17.16
N ASN A 163 16.70 1.13 17.14
CA ASN A 163 16.53 -0.24 17.69
C ASN A 163 15.69 -1.12 16.74
N LYS A 164 15.68 -0.80 15.45
CA LYS A 164 14.91 -1.52 14.43
C LYS A 164 13.39 -1.48 14.67
N ILE A 165 12.90 -0.46 15.36
CA ILE A 165 11.48 -0.19 15.57
C ILE A 165 11.14 1.13 14.93
N TRP A 166 10.19 1.13 14.00
CA TRP A 166 9.69 2.35 13.38
C TRP A 166 8.96 3.24 14.40
N ARG A 167 9.36 4.49 14.52
CA ARG A 167 8.73 5.51 15.38
C ARG A 167 8.45 6.82 14.63
N GLY A 168 8.56 6.80 13.31
CA GLY A 168 8.16 7.94 12.48
C GLY A 168 6.65 8.20 12.58
N ASN A 169 6.24 9.41 12.19
CA ASN A 169 4.83 9.79 12.22
C ASN A 169 4.00 8.87 11.30
N ALA A 170 3.08 8.12 11.90
CA ALA A 170 2.22 7.18 11.17
C ALA A 170 1.20 7.86 10.25
N SER A 171 0.99 9.19 10.37
CA SER A 171 0.12 9.94 9.44
C SER A 171 0.80 10.26 8.12
N VAL A 172 2.13 10.22 8.07
CA VAL A 172 2.93 10.42 6.87
C VAL A 172 3.09 9.08 6.14
N GLY A 173 2.96 9.10 4.84
CA GLY A 173 3.05 7.92 3.98
C GLY A 173 1.71 7.50 3.39
N LEU A 174 1.75 6.46 2.57
CA LEU A 174 0.58 5.95 1.87
C LEU A 174 -0.18 4.95 2.75
N LYS A 175 -1.41 5.28 3.08
CA LYS A 175 -2.35 4.38 3.77
C LYS A 175 -3.33 3.79 2.75
N THR A 176 -3.68 2.53 2.91
CA THR A 176 -4.75 1.91 2.11
C THR A 176 -6.06 2.66 2.34
N ALA A 177 -6.75 2.96 1.27
CA ALA A 177 -8.10 3.50 1.28
C ALA A 177 -8.91 2.80 0.19
N SER A 178 -10.22 2.75 0.36
CA SER A 178 -11.14 2.14 -0.61
C SER A 178 -12.33 3.05 -0.86
N GLY A 179 -12.92 2.93 -2.03
CA GLY A 179 -14.07 3.72 -2.44
C GLY A 179 -13.94 4.27 -3.85
N THR A 180 -14.70 5.30 -4.13
CA THR A 180 -14.66 6.01 -5.40
C THR A 180 -14.31 7.47 -5.15
N LEU A 181 -13.26 7.96 -5.80
CA LEU A 181 -12.96 9.38 -5.86
C LEU A 181 -13.66 9.97 -7.09
N LYS A 182 -14.37 11.08 -6.91
CA LYS A 182 -14.97 11.87 -8.00
C LYS A 182 -14.32 13.24 -8.06
N THR A 183 -13.76 13.61 -9.21
CA THR A 183 -13.17 14.94 -9.41
C THR A 183 -14.26 16.00 -9.45
N THR A 184 -14.07 17.13 -8.76
CA THR A 184 -15.02 18.26 -8.72
C THR A 184 -14.76 19.27 -9.85
N THR A 185 -13.51 19.33 -10.31
CA THR A 185 -13.05 20.20 -11.38
C THR A 185 -11.98 19.50 -12.22
N ARG A 186 -11.44 20.18 -13.22
CA ARG A 186 -10.25 19.73 -13.94
C ARG A 186 -9.04 19.76 -13.00
N VAL A 187 -8.30 18.65 -12.87
CA VAL A 187 -7.22 18.50 -11.90
C VAL A 187 -6.04 17.71 -12.43
N ASN A 188 -4.83 18.11 -12.06
CA ASN A 188 -3.62 17.38 -12.37
C ASN A 188 -3.49 16.15 -11.49
N ALA A 189 -3.37 14.98 -12.11
CA ALA A 189 -3.02 13.72 -11.47
C ALA A 189 -1.50 13.53 -11.53
N ARG A 190 -0.87 13.27 -10.38
CA ARG A 190 0.58 13.33 -10.20
C ARG A 190 1.19 11.99 -9.83
N THR A 191 2.50 11.86 -9.99
CA THR A 191 3.25 10.65 -9.60
C THR A 191 3.35 10.47 -8.09
N GLY A 192 3.25 11.55 -7.31
CA GLY A 192 3.40 11.52 -5.85
C GLY A 192 2.48 12.54 -5.15
N PRO A 193 2.39 12.46 -3.81
CA PRO A 193 1.47 13.24 -2.99
C PRO A 193 2.00 14.64 -2.69
N THR A 194 2.50 15.37 -3.69
CA THR A 194 2.91 16.78 -3.58
C THR A 194 2.65 17.55 -4.87
N THR A 195 2.53 18.86 -4.78
CA THR A 195 2.38 19.74 -5.94
C THR A 195 3.62 19.74 -6.85
N GLY A 196 4.79 19.37 -6.32
CA GLY A 196 6.03 19.25 -7.06
C GLY A 196 6.25 17.95 -7.78
N SER A 197 5.44 16.92 -7.51
CA SER A 197 5.50 15.65 -8.24
C SER A 197 5.08 15.84 -9.69
N PHE A 198 5.65 15.02 -10.61
CA PHE A 198 5.35 15.11 -12.04
C PHE A 198 3.87 14.90 -12.33
N ILE A 199 3.34 15.71 -13.25
CA ILE A 199 1.98 15.54 -13.77
C ILE A 199 2.00 14.34 -14.73
N VAL A 200 1.18 13.35 -14.44
CA VAL A 200 0.99 12.15 -15.27
C VAL A 200 -0.03 12.41 -16.36
N THR A 201 -1.12 13.06 -15.97
CA THR A 201 -2.23 13.44 -16.83
C THR A 201 -3.09 14.49 -16.14
N THR A 202 -3.96 15.13 -16.90
CA THR A 202 -5.01 16.00 -16.36
C THR A 202 -6.35 15.30 -16.46
N LEU A 203 -7.01 15.12 -15.32
CA LEU A 203 -8.33 14.53 -15.23
C LEU A 203 -9.40 15.59 -15.50
N LYS A 204 -10.46 15.21 -16.21
CA LYS A 204 -11.65 16.06 -16.42
C LYS A 204 -12.46 16.15 -15.13
N SER A 205 -13.32 17.16 -14.99
CA SER A 205 -14.32 17.24 -13.95
C SER A 205 -15.29 16.07 -14.01
N LYS A 206 -15.86 15.69 -12.87
CA LYS A 206 -16.87 14.61 -12.72
C LYS A 206 -16.38 13.20 -13.07
N MET A 207 -15.07 12.99 -13.24
CA MET A 207 -14.51 11.64 -13.41
C MET A 207 -14.58 10.86 -12.11
N SER A 208 -15.03 9.60 -12.18
CA SER A 208 -15.04 8.65 -11.08
C SER A 208 -13.88 7.67 -11.23
N LEU A 209 -13.07 7.51 -10.18
CA LEU A 209 -11.86 6.69 -10.17
C LEU A 209 -11.80 5.82 -8.91
N PRO A 210 -11.34 4.55 -9.00
CA PRO A 210 -11.12 3.72 -7.83
C PRO A 210 -10.10 4.38 -6.89
N LEU A 211 -10.52 4.64 -5.64
CA LEU A 211 -9.65 5.09 -4.56
C LEU A 211 -8.91 3.86 -3.99
N ILE A 212 -7.59 3.93 -3.93
CA ILE A 212 -6.74 2.82 -3.47
C ILE A 212 -5.80 3.21 -2.32
N GLY A 213 -5.66 4.50 -2.04
CA GLY A 213 -4.81 4.97 -0.95
C GLY A 213 -5.00 6.44 -0.63
N LYS A 214 -4.40 6.86 0.52
CA LYS A 214 -4.37 8.25 0.99
C LYS A 214 -3.00 8.55 1.61
N SER A 215 -2.45 9.72 1.29
CA SER A 215 -1.23 10.23 1.92
C SER A 215 -1.41 11.73 2.21
N GLY A 216 -1.59 12.07 3.49
CA GLY A 216 -1.93 13.43 3.90
C GLY A 216 -3.19 13.93 3.17
N ASP A 217 -3.06 15.03 2.45
CA ASP A 217 -4.14 15.67 1.67
C ASP A 217 -4.33 15.11 0.26
N TRP A 218 -3.64 14.01 -0.07
CA TRP A 218 -3.64 13.41 -1.39
C TRP A 218 -4.30 12.04 -1.37
N TYR A 219 -5.13 11.79 -2.37
CA TYR A 219 -5.75 10.50 -2.63
C TYR A 219 -5.01 9.78 -3.76
N GLN A 220 -4.65 8.52 -3.53
CA GLN A 220 -4.13 7.67 -4.59
C GLN A 220 -5.30 6.94 -5.28
N VAL A 221 -5.37 7.09 -6.59
CA VAL A 221 -6.39 6.47 -7.45
C VAL A 221 -5.75 5.65 -8.55
N LYS A 222 -6.51 4.70 -9.10
CA LYS A 222 -6.09 3.87 -10.23
C LYS A 222 -6.78 4.36 -11.50
N LEU A 223 -5.99 4.65 -12.54
CA LEU A 223 -6.48 4.99 -13.88
C LEU A 223 -6.92 3.72 -14.64
N SER A 224 -7.67 3.87 -15.73
CA SER A 224 -8.14 2.77 -16.58
C SER A 224 -7.00 1.92 -17.17
N ASN A 225 -5.84 2.54 -17.44
CA ASN A 225 -4.63 1.84 -17.89
C ASN A 225 -3.84 1.16 -16.74
N GLY A 226 -4.41 1.07 -15.54
CA GLY A 226 -3.77 0.46 -14.37
C GLY A 226 -2.79 1.35 -13.61
N ARG A 227 -2.39 2.51 -14.14
CA ARG A 227 -1.42 3.41 -13.51
C ARG A 227 -2.00 4.04 -12.24
N LYS A 228 -1.21 4.07 -11.18
CA LYS A 228 -1.56 4.72 -9.90
C LYS A 228 -1.08 6.17 -9.93
N VAL A 229 -1.96 7.09 -9.53
CA VAL A 229 -1.67 8.54 -9.52
C VAL A 229 -2.28 9.18 -8.27
N PHE A 230 -1.82 10.40 -7.93
CA PHE A 230 -2.29 11.16 -6.79
C PHE A 230 -3.11 12.36 -7.23
N VAL A 231 -4.23 12.59 -6.54
CA VAL A 231 -5.14 13.73 -6.72
C VAL A 231 -5.32 14.43 -5.37
N HIS A 232 -5.21 15.75 -5.33
CA HIS A 232 -5.35 16.51 -4.09
C HIS A 232 -6.82 16.59 -3.65
N LYS A 233 -7.07 16.48 -2.33
CA LYS A 233 -8.42 16.44 -1.72
C LYS A 233 -9.31 17.61 -2.11
N ASN A 234 -8.76 18.81 -2.26
CA ASN A 234 -9.53 20.02 -2.57
C ASN A 234 -10.20 20.00 -3.96
N TYR A 235 -9.79 19.09 -4.84
CA TYR A 235 -10.31 18.95 -6.21
C TYR A 235 -11.10 17.66 -6.42
N SER A 236 -11.54 17.04 -5.30
CA SER A 236 -12.25 15.76 -5.37
C SER A 236 -13.15 15.55 -4.17
N THR A 237 -14.18 14.75 -4.36
CA THR A 237 -15.00 14.15 -3.31
C THR A 237 -14.73 12.65 -3.27
N VAL A 238 -14.80 12.07 -2.09
CA VAL A 238 -14.67 10.62 -1.91
C VAL A 238 -15.99 10.09 -1.41
N SER A 239 -16.56 9.14 -2.16
CA SER A 239 -17.56 8.24 -1.65
C SER A 239 -16.84 6.95 -1.22
N THR A 240 -16.74 6.74 0.08
CA THR A 240 -16.48 5.39 0.58
C THR A 240 -17.71 4.56 0.19
N PRO A 241 -17.57 3.25 -0.16
CA PRO A 241 -18.71 2.38 -0.14
C PRO A 241 -19.35 2.61 1.23
N THR A 242 -20.58 3.09 1.27
CA THR A 242 -21.30 3.11 2.53
C THR A 242 -21.17 1.70 3.06
N PRO A 243 -20.62 1.49 4.27
CA PRO A 243 -20.70 0.17 4.88
C PRO A 243 -22.18 -0.21 4.74
N PRO A 244 -22.53 -1.35 4.17
CA PRO A 244 -23.92 -1.69 3.92
C PRO A 244 -24.63 -1.43 5.22
N ASN A 245 -25.67 -0.62 5.17
CA ASN A 245 -26.44 -0.06 6.27
C ASN A 245 -26.22 -0.87 7.55
N ASN A 246 -25.38 -0.36 8.48
CA ASN A 246 -24.97 -1.05 9.70
C ASN A 246 -26.16 -1.13 10.68
N GLY A 247 -27.34 -1.43 10.13
CA GLY A 247 -28.50 -1.81 10.90
C GLY A 247 -28.14 -2.99 11.81
N LYS A 248 -28.71 -3.04 12.96
CA LYS A 248 -28.67 -4.22 13.80
C LYS A 248 -29.55 -5.29 13.18
N VAL A 249 -29.11 -6.52 13.14
CA VAL A 249 -29.91 -7.70 12.85
C VAL A 249 -30.25 -8.34 14.17
N THR A 250 -31.53 -8.42 14.51
CA THR A 250 -31.98 -8.95 15.78
C THR A 250 -32.68 -10.29 15.58
N VAL A 251 -32.31 -11.28 16.37
CA VAL A 251 -32.93 -12.59 16.38
C VAL A 251 -34.35 -12.48 16.94
N PHE A 252 -35.37 -13.01 16.21
CA PHE A 252 -36.74 -12.96 16.61
C PHE A 252 -37.34 -14.35 16.95
N VAL A 253 -36.60 -15.44 16.73
CA VAL A 253 -36.94 -16.81 17.18
C VAL A 253 -36.25 -17.11 18.50
N ASP A 254 -36.74 -18.09 19.27
CA ASP A 254 -36.20 -18.44 20.59
C ASP A 254 -34.69 -18.72 20.53
N VAL A 255 -34.26 -19.49 19.53
CA VAL A 255 -32.85 -19.79 19.28
C VAL A 255 -32.53 -19.85 17.77
N ALA A 256 -31.63 -19.04 17.32
CA ALA A 256 -31.13 -19.04 15.96
C ALA A 256 -29.76 -19.68 15.86
N ASN A 257 -29.54 -20.50 14.84
CA ASN A 257 -28.22 -21.03 14.52
C ASN A 257 -27.40 -19.98 13.78
N ILE A 258 -26.17 -19.74 14.25
CA ILE A 258 -25.15 -18.91 13.61
C ILE A 258 -24.27 -19.82 12.78
N ARG A 259 -24.08 -19.53 11.48
CA ARG A 259 -23.36 -20.41 10.56
C ARG A 259 -22.07 -19.77 10.02
N SER A 260 -21.12 -20.61 9.62
CA SER A 260 -19.84 -20.19 9.04
C SER A 260 -19.94 -19.73 7.57
N ALA A 261 -21.02 -20.13 6.88
CA ALA A 261 -21.26 -19.79 5.47
C ALA A 261 -22.75 -19.43 5.25
N PRO A 262 -23.08 -18.66 4.19
CA PRO A 262 -24.45 -18.28 3.83
C PRO A 262 -25.19 -19.44 3.15
N SER A 263 -25.32 -20.57 3.85
CA SER A 263 -25.91 -21.82 3.37
C SER A 263 -26.44 -22.63 4.54
N MET A 264 -27.50 -23.43 4.30
CA MET A 264 -28.02 -24.38 5.28
C MET A 264 -27.04 -25.51 5.59
N SER A 265 -26.12 -25.82 4.68
CA SER A 265 -25.01 -26.77 4.87
C SER A 265 -23.80 -26.15 5.57
N GLY A 266 -23.75 -24.82 5.74
CA GLY A 266 -22.70 -24.14 6.51
C GLY A 266 -22.65 -24.65 7.95
N ALA A 267 -21.45 -24.91 8.48
CA ALA A 267 -21.28 -25.40 9.85
C ALA A 267 -21.91 -24.41 10.86
N ILE A 268 -22.63 -24.95 11.85
CA ILE A 268 -23.14 -24.16 12.98
C ILE A 268 -21.96 -23.82 13.88
N VAL A 269 -21.63 -22.54 13.98
CA VAL A 269 -20.49 -22.01 14.76
C VAL A 269 -20.94 -21.35 16.06
N GLY A 270 -22.24 -21.28 16.31
CA GLY A 270 -22.84 -20.76 17.53
C GLY A 270 -24.34 -20.73 17.45
N LYS A 271 -24.97 -20.34 18.56
CA LYS A 271 -26.43 -20.13 18.70
C LYS A 271 -26.66 -18.76 19.34
N ALA A 272 -27.75 -18.10 18.94
CA ALA A 272 -28.17 -16.82 19.53
C ALA A 272 -29.62 -16.92 20.01
N LYS A 273 -29.89 -16.41 21.21
CA LYS A 273 -31.24 -16.34 21.77
C LYS A 273 -32.03 -15.19 21.15
N GLN A 274 -33.36 -15.24 21.26
CA GLN A 274 -34.24 -14.16 20.90
C GLN A 274 -33.81 -12.83 21.53
N GLY A 275 -33.92 -11.72 20.76
CA GLY A 275 -33.46 -10.39 21.19
C GLY A 275 -31.96 -10.12 21.02
N THR A 276 -31.14 -11.14 20.74
CA THR A 276 -29.70 -10.91 20.46
C THR A 276 -29.55 -10.11 19.17
N SER A 277 -28.82 -8.99 19.25
CA SER A 277 -28.57 -8.11 18.11
C SER A 277 -27.11 -8.16 17.68
N PHE A 278 -26.89 -8.18 16.37
CA PHE A 278 -25.58 -8.21 15.73
C PHE A 278 -25.41 -7.02 14.79
N THR A 279 -24.20 -6.55 14.60
CA THR A 279 -23.90 -5.55 13.57
C THR A 279 -23.97 -6.19 12.19
N LYS A 280 -24.90 -5.76 11.36
CA LYS A 280 -25.07 -6.19 9.96
C LYS A 280 -23.94 -5.63 9.11
N ILE A 281 -23.26 -6.50 8.36
CA ILE A 281 -22.23 -6.12 7.39
C ILE A 281 -22.84 -6.04 5.99
N SER A 282 -23.58 -7.09 5.57
CA SER A 282 -24.16 -7.20 4.24
C SER A 282 -25.26 -8.25 4.20
N MET A 283 -25.83 -8.48 3.01
CA MET A 283 -26.64 -9.67 2.70
C MET A 283 -25.99 -10.48 1.59
N LYS A 284 -26.07 -11.81 1.68
CA LYS A 284 -25.77 -12.74 0.60
C LYS A 284 -26.99 -13.63 0.36
N GLY A 285 -27.77 -13.30 -0.66
CA GLY A 285 -29.09 -13.89 -0.84
C GLY A 285 -29.96 -13.66 0.40
N ASP A 286 -30.48 -14.71 1.00
CA ASP A 286 -31.33 -14.71 2.18
C ASP A 286 -30.57 -14.71 3.52
N TRP A 287 -29.25 -14.49 3.49
CA TRP A 287 -28.39 -14.53 4.67
C TRP A 287 -27.85 -13.17 5.05
N TYR A 288 -28.06 -12.76 6.28
CA TYR A 288 -27.38 -11.64 6.89
C TYR A 288 -25.93 -12.03 7.22
N GLN A 289 -24.98 -11.32 6.68
CA GLN A 289 -23.58 -11.37 7.12
C GLN A 289 -23.44 -10.42 8.30
N VAL A 290 -23.02 -10.93 9.44
CA VAL A 290 -22.93 -10.16 10.69
C VAL A 290 -21.54 -10.34 11.34
N LYS A 291 -21.17 -9.37 12.17
CA LYS A 291 -19.92 -9.39 12.92
C LYS A 291 -20.19 -9.66 14.39
N LEU A 292 -19.51 -10.65 14.96
CA LEU A 292 -19.52 -10.94 16.39
C LEU A 292 -18.61 -9.96 17.15
N SER A 293 -18.74 -9.87 18.49
CA SER A 293 -17.92 -9.03 19.37
C SER A 293 -16.41 -9.32 19.28
N ASN A 294 -16.05 -10.59 19.02
CA ASN A 294 -14.66 -11.01 18.80
C ASN A 294 -14.13 -10.72 17.39
N GLY A 295 -14.88 -9.98 16.56
CA GLY A 295 -14.50 -9.62 15.20
C GLY A 295 -14.80 -10.68 14.12
N LYS A 296 -15.20 -11.91 14.48
CA LYS A 296 -15.51 -12.98 13.54
C LYS A 296 -16.75 -12.67 12.72
N ILE A 297 -16.68 -12.96 11.42
CA ILE A 297 -17.79 -12.81 10.47
C ILE A 297 -18.54 -14.14 10.38
N VAL A 298 -19.88 -14.09 10.52
CA VAL A 298 -20.77 -15.24 10.53
C VAL A 298 -22.08 -14.89 9.81
N TYR A 299 -22.97 -15.86 9.67
CA TYR A 299 -24.21 -15.73 8.90
C TYR A 299 -25.44 -16.15 9.69
N LEU A 300 -26.52 -15.35 9.56
CA LEU A 300 -27.86 -15.61 10.06
C LEU A 300 -28.86 -15.58 8.90
N HIS A 301 -29.76 -16.54 8.81
CA HIS A 301 -30.78 -16.55 7.78
C HIS A 301 -31.93 -15.57 8.11
N LYS A 302 -32.52 -14.95 7.08
CA LYS A 302 -33.62 -13.97 7.26
C LYS A 302 -34.90 -14.55 7.93
N THR A 303 -35.04 -15.87 7.94
CA THR A 303 -36.19 -16.53 8.64
C THR A 303 -36.02 -16.59 10.15
N VAL A 304 -34.86 -16.25 10.70
CA VAL A 304 -34.57 -16.30 12.14
C VAL A 304 -34.13 -14.96 12.73
N ALA A 305 -33.83 -13.99 11.87
CA ALA A 305 -33.36 -12.65 12.27
C ALA A 305 -33.85 -11.58 11.28
N LYS A 306 -34.00 -10.34 11.73
CA LYS A 306 -34.43 -9.20 10.93
C LYS A 306 -33.73 -7.91 11.33
#